data_20e522fade5b4456a3ea2483498afab4
#
_entry.id   20e522fade5b4456a3ea2483498afab4
#
_cell.length_a   1.000
_cell.length_b   1.000
_cell.length_c   1.000
_cell.angle_alpha   90.00
_cell.angle_beta   90.00
_cell.angle_gamma   90.00
#
_symmetry.space_group_name_H-M   'P 1'
#
loop_
_entity.id
_entity.type
_entity.pdbx_description
1 polymer ?
#
loop_
_entity_poly.entity_id
_entity_poly.type
_entity_poly.pdbx_seq_one_letter_code
_entity_poly.pdbx_strand_id
1 'polypeptide(L)'
;MRPRLILIALGGLGLAVVAAFGIHAQGETPQAGYRLAALSRGPLVSSITASGTFRPTALVAVTGAAPGQLRELAADINQEVKAGDVLARLDDAVAKAHVASAEAELAVAQGAVEVARGQLERAKSGVANAEAVRAGAAADVDHANEGAAAADRDLRRTQKLAGTGDAAKVEIERAQAALDQAQSGVVSAKARVAAAVAGVAAANGDVRVAEAQLTNAQAGVNARRAALDEIQLELDHTVIRAPIDGVVLDREAAVGQLVGAAGGEHPLFTVASDLRSLLLHASVDEADIGRIGRGQQAGFTVDAYPNETFQGRVETIKRAPQTIQNVVTYDVIVVADNPDLRLLPGMTANARIVVAQEDDALRVPSAALRFVPPAKGGRATGDTVWTVDDKGKVRPHKVKPGQSDGTLTALLESDLRQGQEVVVGIAPPAETTRSALSF
;
A
#
# COMPACT_ATOMS: atom_id res chain seq x y z
N MET A 1 -52.52 -103.33 39.18
CA MET A 1 -52.42 -102.36 40.30
C MET A 1 -51.38 -101.41 39.99
N ARG A 2 -51.76 -100.21 39.77
CA ARG A 2 -51.23 -98.80 39.84
C ARG A 2 -49.77 -98.55 39.44
N PRO A 3 -49.48 -97.97 38.25
CA PRO A 3 -48.20 -97.47 37.82
C PRO A 3 -48.10 -95.95 38.10
N ARG A 4 -48.49 -95.43 39.25
CA ARG A 4 -48.48 -93.95 39.55
C ARG A 4 -47.40 -93.49 40.49
N LEU A 5 -46.58 -94.40 41.06
CA LEU A 5 -45.55 -93.99 42.02
C LEU A 5 -44.13 -93.90 41.45
N ILE A 6 -43.85 -94.38 40.26
CA ILE A 6 -42.51 -94.32 39.62
C ILE A 6 -42.28 -93.06 38.86
N LEU A 7 -43.31 -92.29 38.46
CA LEU A 7 -43.20 -91.05 37.73
C LEU A 7 -42.82 -89.82 38.60
N ILE A 8 -43.03 -89.85 39.91
CA ILE A 8 -42.74 -88.79 40.82
C ILE A 8 -41.24 -88.79 41.28
N ALA A 9 -40.60 -89.98 41.30
CA ALA A 9 -39.20 -90.08 41.68
C ALA A 9 -38.23 -89.65 40.57
N LEU A 10 -38.57 -89.79 39.30
CA LEU A 10 -37.78 -89.38 38.16
C LEU A 10 -37.92 -87.85 37.90
N GLY A 11 -39.02 -87.22 38.24
CA GLY A 11 -39.24 -85.81 38.12
C GLY A 11 -38.43 -85.00 39.17
N GLY A 12 -38.25 -85.54 40.35
CA GLY A 12 -37.45 -84.86 41.42
C GLY A 12 -35.95 -84.90 41.17
N LEU A 13 -35.42 -85.92 40.56
CA LEU A 13 -33.98 -86.00 40.25
C LEU A 13 -33.59 -85.13 39.03
N GLY A 14 -34.49 -84.93 38.07
CA GLY A 14 -34.29 -84.01 36.95
C GLY A 14 -34.24 -82.55 37.37
N LEU A 15 -35.09 -82.13 38.33
CA LEU A 15 -35.12 -80.72 38.80
C LEU A 15 -33.93 -80.42 39.69
N ALA A 16 -33.38 -81.40 40.44
CA ALA A 16 -32.17 -81.16 41.27
C ALA A 16 -30.89 -81.06 40.40
N VAL A 17 -30.79 -81.75 39.29
CA VAL A 17 -29.66 -81.67 38.36
C VAL A 17 -29.71 -80.37 37.57
N VAL A 18 -30.88 -79.83 37.18
CA VAL A 18 -31.04 -78.57 36.51
C VAL A 18 -30.75 -77.39 37.46
N ALA A 19 -31.13 -77.56 38.76
CA ALA A 19 -30.79 -76.54 39.80
C ALA A 19 -29.29 -76.52 40.16
N ALA A 20 -28.62 -77.72 40.15
CA ALA A 20 -27.16 -77.75 40.39
C ALA A 20 -26.33 -77.28 39.19
N PHE A 21 -26.84 -77.42 37.94
CA PHE A 21 -26.20 -76.89 36.75
C PHE A 21 -26.47 -75.34 36.57
N GLY A 22 -27.60 -74.85 37.12
CA GLY A 22 -27.94 -73.42 37.07
C GLY A 22 -27.15 -72.53 38.09
N ILE A 23 -26.54 -73.11 39.13
CA ILE A 23 -25.77 -72.42 40.13
C ILE A 23 -24.27 -72.32 39.78
N HIS A 24 -23.79 -73.08 38.81
CA HIS A 24 -22.39 -73.00 38.33
C HIS A 24 -22.20 -72.19 37.05
N ALA A 25 -23.22 -71.54 36.54
CA ALA A 25 -23.14 -70.58 35.46
C ALA A 25 -23.22 -69.11 35.97
N GLN A 26 -22.62 -68.84 37.15
CA GLN A 26 -22.17 -67.50 37.40
C GLN A 26 -20.92 -67.27 36.58
N GLY A 27 -21.17 -66.77 35.38
CA GLY A 27 -20.14 -66.46 34.42
C GLY A 27 -19.11 -65.54 35.04
N GLU A 28 -17.88 -65.96 35.06
CA GLU A 28 -16.73 -65.07 35.05
C GLU A 28 -16.99 -64.09 33.90
N THR A 29 -17.34 -62.87 34.26
CA THR A 29 -17.28 -61.79 33.32
C THR A 29 -15.87 -61.79 32.72
N PRO A 30 -15.70 -61.92 31.39
CA PRO A 30 -14.38 -61.91 30.81
C PRO A 30 -13.70 -60.63 31.28
N GLN A 31 -12.59 -60.77 31.97
CA GLN A 31 -11.78 -59.65 32.38
C GLN A 31 -11.39 -58.93 31.08
N ALA A 32 -12.07 -57.83 30.80
CA ALA A 32 -11.78 -57.02 29.64
C ALA A 32 -10.30 -56.61 29.73
N GLY A 33 -9.48 -57.19 28.85
CA GLY A 33 -8.09 -56.79 28.75
C GLY A 33 -8.03 -55.31 28.39
N TYR A 34 -7.25 -54.52 29.11
CA TYR A 34 -7.02 -53.14 28.77
C TYR A 34 -5.80 -53.01 27.86
N ARG A 35 -5.88 -52.15 26.82
CA ARG A 35 -4.70 -51.74 26.09
C ARG A 35 -3.99 -50.68 26.92
N LEU A 36 -2.74 -50.94 27.24
CA LEU A 36 -1.89 -50.05 28.05
C LEU A 36 -0.88 -49.37 27.13
N ALA A 37 -0.49 -48.16 27.52
CA ALA A 37 0.60 -47.41 26.92
C ALA A 37 1.39 -46.73 28.02
N ALA A 38 2.72 -46.77 27.90
CA ALA A 38 3.60 -46.14 28.86
C ALA A 38 3.67 -44.62 28.66
N LEU A 39 3.67 -43.90 29.78
CA LEU A 39 3.99 -42.45 29.79
C LEU A 39 5.44 -42.25 29.39
N SER A 40 5.66 -41.33 28.45
CA SER A 40 6.99 -40.96 27.98
C SER A 40 7.33 -39.53 28.39
N ARG A 41 8.61 -39.21 28.47
CA ARG A 41 9.08 -37.85 28.67
C ARG A 41 9.94 -37.42 27.50
N GLY A 42 9.72 -36.19 27.01
CA GLY A 42 10.46 -35.67 25.90
C GLY A 42 9.78 -34.48 25.22
N PRO A 43 10.33 -33.99 24.11
CA PRO A 43 9.81 -32.81 23.43
C PRO A 43 8.40 -33.06 22.89
N LEU A 44 7.53 -32.07 23.07
CA LEU A 44 6.19 -32.01 22.51
C LEU A 44 6.03 -30.69 21.74
N VAL A 45 5.74 -30.80 20.46
CA VAL A 45 5.51 -29.65 19.58
C VAL A 45 4.06 -29.64 19.16
N SER A 46 3.32 -28.64 19.60
CA SER A 46 1.96 -28.40 19.12
C SER A 46 2.01 -27.50 17.90
N SER A 47 1.43 -27.95 16.81
CA SER A 47 1.41 -27.21 15.54
C SER A 47 0.01 -27.17 14.95
N ILE A 48 -0.28 -26.10 14.24
CA ILE A 48 -1.48 -25.91 13.43
C ILE A 48 -1.10 -26.10 11.98
N THR A 49 -1.89 -26.89 11.25
CA THR A 49 -1.69 -27.12 9.82
C THR A 49 -2.59 -26.19 9.03
N ALA A 50 -2.04 -25.54 8.03
CA ALA A 50 -2.76 -24.65 7.13
C ALA A 50 -2.26 -24.80 5.70
N SER A 51 -3.15 -24.77 4.72
CA SER A 51 -2.77 -24.69 3.31
C SER A 51 -2.69 -23.22 2.87
N GLY A 52 -1.81 -22.95 1.92
CA GLY A 52 -1.65 -21.59 1.43
C GLY A 52 -0.97 -21.52 0.06
N THR A 53 -0.85 -20.33 -0.47
CA THR A 53 -0.19 -20.07 -1.76
C THR A 53 0.90 -19.03 -1.59
N PHE A 54 2.01 -19.19 -2.32
CA PHE A 54 3.09 -18.22 -2.35
C PHE A 54 2.75 -17.03 -3.21
N ARG A 55 3.09 -15.85 -2.71
CA ARG A 55 3.02 -14.59 -3.44
C ARG A 55 4.31 -13.82 -3.26
N PRO A 56 4.75 -13.04 -4.25
CA PRO A 56 5.86 -12.11 -4.07
C PRO A 56 5.46 -11.00 -3.09
N THR A 57 6.44 -10.35 -2.50
CA THR A 57 6.22 -9.22 -1.58
C THR A 57 5.48 -8.07 -2.25
N ALA A 58 5.80 -7.79 -3.51
CA ALA A 58 5.04 -6.88 -4.36
C ALA A 58 4.83 -7.50 -5.74
N LEU A 59 3.64 -7.31 -6.27
CA LEU A 59 3.26 -7.71 -7.62
C LEU A 59 2.60 -6.51 -8.28
N VAL A 60 3.19 -5.99 -9.35
CA VAL A 60 2.69 -4.82 -10.04
C VAL A 60 2.35 -5.17 -11.49
N ALA A 61 1.11 -4.95 -11.83
CA ALA A 61 0.64 -5.02 -13.20
C ALA A 61 0.96 -3.71 -13.93
N VAL A 62 1.75 -3.78 -14.98
CA VAL A 62 2.16 -2.64 -15.80
C VAL A 62 1.23 -2.55 -16.99
N THR A 63 0.49 -1.45 -17.08
CA THR A 63 -0.42 -1.12 -18.18
C THR A 63 0.15 0.04 -18.99
N GLY A 64 -0.35 0.25 -20.20
CA GLY A 64 0.00 1.43 -20.99
C GLY A 64 -0.78 2.66 -20.54
N ALA A 65 -0.06 3.72 -20.20
CA ALA A 65 -0.66 5.00 -19.77
C ALA A 65 -1.14 5.87 -20.96
N ALA A 66 -0.54 5.70 -22.15
CA ALA A 66 -0.93 6.41 -23.36
C ALA A 66 -1.54 5.44 -24.40
N PRO A 67 -2.49 5.90 -25.22
CA PRO A 67 -2.97 5.12 -26.35
C PRO A 67 -1.93 5.10 -27.48
N GLY A 68 -1.71 3.92 -28.06
CA GLY A 68 -0.77 3.76 -29.17
C GLY A 68 -0.56 2.32 -29.58
N GLN A 69 0.10 2.11 -30.72
CA GLN A 69 0.48 0.80 -31.18
C GLN A 69 1.83 0.41 -30.59
N LEU A 70 1.95 -0.82 -30.06
CA LEU A 70 3.19 -1.34 -29.52
C LEU A 70 4.19 -1.59 -30.65
N ARG A 71 5.30 -0.86 -30.63
CA ARG A 71 6.34 -0.92 -31.67
C ARG A 71 7.47 -1.87 -31.33
N GLU A 72 7.89 -1.86 -30.07
CA GLU A 72 9.06 -2.59 -29.61
C GLU A 72 8.82 -3.15 -28.20
N LEU A 73 9.29 -4.38 -27.98
CA LEU A 73 9.37 -5.04 -26.67
C LEU A 73 10.84 -5.12 -26.29
N ALA A 74 11.22 -4.50 -25.18
CA ALA A 74 12.59 -4.46 -24.69
C ALA A 74 12.83 -5.46 -23.56
N ALA A 75 11.77 -5.93 -22.89
CA ALA A 75 11.86 -6.91 -21.80
C ALA A 75 11.11 -8.21 -22.16
N ASP A 76 11.66 -9.33 -21.69
CA ASP A 76 11.07 -10.65 -21.88
C ASP A 76 10.74 -11.32 -20.54
N ILE A 77 10.00 -12.44 -20.57
CA ILE A 77 9.60 -13.23 -19.40
C ILE A 77 10.86 -13.74 -18.68
N ASN A 78 10.82 -13.72 -17.34
CA ASN A 78 11.91 -14.09 -16.44
C ASN A 78 13.15 -13.18 -16.48
N GLN A 79 13.06 -12.03 -17.14
CA GLN A 79 14.13 -11.04 -17.13
C GLN A 79 14.12 -10.21 -15.85
N GLU A 80 15.29 -10.03 -15.24
CA GLU A 80 15.48 -9.08 -14.16
C GLU A 80 15.45 -7.65 -14.71
N VAL A 81 14.70 -6.79 -14.05
CA VAL A 81 14.53 -5.37 -14.42
C VAL A 81 14.67 -4.49 -13.18
N LYS A 82 15.16 -3.28 -13.40
CA LYS A 82 15.23 -2.24 -12.38
C LYS A 82 14.14 -1.21 -12.59
N ALA A 83 13.74 -0.53 -11.53
CA ALA A 83 12.82 0.59 -11.62
C ALA A 83 13.33 1.64 -12.62
N GLY A 84 12.47 1.99 -13.60
CA GLY A 84 12.81 2.89 -14.70
C GLY A 84 13.32 2.20 -15.97
N ASP A 85 13.67 0.93 -15.96
CA ASP A 85 14.07 0.19 -17.16
C ASP A 85 12.92 0.15 -18.16
N VAL A 86 13.26 0.24 -19.44
CA VAL A 86 12.28 0.22 -20.54
C VAL A 86 11.80 -1.20 -20.75
N LEU A 87 10.49 -1.43 -20.60
CA LEU A 87 9.84 -2.71 -20.90
C LEU A 87 9.33 -2.77 -22.34
N ALA A 88 8.77 -1.66 -22.82
CA ALA A 88 8.23 -1.57 -24.16
C ALA A 88 8.16 -0.12 -24.66
N ARG A 89 8.02 0.06 -25.96
CA ARG A 89 7.83 1.37 -26.62
C ARG A 89 6.61 1.33 -27.51
N LEU A 90 5.78 2.33 -27.37
CA LEU A 90 4.70 2.61 -28.32
C LEU A 90 5.25 3.37 -29.54
N ASP A 91 4.48 3.45 -30.60
CA ASP A 91 4.77 4.35 -31.73
C ASP A 91 4.61 5.80 -31.26
N ASP A 92 5.72 6.52 -31.25
CA ASP A 92 5.85 7.89 -30.74
C ASP A 92 5.82 8.97 -31.84
N ALA A 93 5.61 8.57 -33.12
CA ALA A 93 5.68 9.49 -34.24
C ALA A 93 4.68 10.65 -34.11
N VAL A 94 3.44 10.37 -33.71
CA VAL A 94 2.40 11.38 -33.52
C VAL A 94 2.71 12.25 -32.28
N ALA A 95 3.12 11.66 -31.18
CA ALA A 95 3.47 12.41 -29.96
C ALA A 95 4.67 13.36 -30.22
N LYS A 96 5.69 12.91 -30.91
CA LYS A 96 6.82 13.75 -31.35
C LYS A 96 6.40 14.92 -32.26
N ALA A 97 5.46 14.69 -33.17
CA ALA A 97 4.94 15.76 -34.03
C ALA A 97 4.15 16.80 -33.19
N HIS A 98 3.40 16.37 -32.18
CA HIS A 98 2.72 17.27 -31.22
C HIS A 98 3.70 18.09 -30.41
N VAL A 99 4.79 17.48 -29.88
CA VAL A 99 5.86 18.21 -29.15
C VAL A 99 6.48 19.27 -30.08
N ALA A 100 6.86 18.91 -31.29
CA ALA A 100 7.45 19.87 -32.24
C ALA A 100 6.50 21.04 -32.56
N SER A 101 5.19 20.78 -32.69
CA SER A 101 4.18 21.84 -32.86
C SER A 101 4.08 22.76 -31.63
N ALA A 102 4.04 22.19 -30.43
CA ALA A 102 3.97 22.97 -29.20
C ALA A 102 5.25 23.79 -28.93
N GLU A 103 6.43 23.28 -29.29
CA GLU A 103 7.68 24.01 -29.24
C GLU A 103 7.66 25.22 -30.20
N ALA A 104 7.13 25.06 -31.42
CA ALA A 104 6.97 26.15 -32.34
C ALA A 104 6.00 27.23 -31.85
N GLU A 105 4.88 26.82 -31.21
CA GLU A 105 3.94 27.76 -30.61
C GLU A 105 4.57 28.50 -29.41
N LEU A 106 5.38 27.85 -28.60
CA LEU A 106 6.15 28.48 -27.52
C LEU A 106 7.13 29.53 -28.08
N ALA A 107 7.83 29.20 -29.15
CA ALA A 107 8.75 30.13 -29.82
C ALA A 107 8.02 31.39 -30.34
N VAL A 108 6.82 31.24 -30.91
CA VAL A 108 5.97 32.36 -31.35
C VAL A 108 5.58 33.24 -30.15
N ALA A 109 5.17 32.63 -29.03
CA ALA A 109 4.83 33.36 -27.80
C ALA A 109 6.04 34.11 -27.21
N GLN A 110 7.22 33.53 -27.23
CA GLN A 110 8.47 34.17 -26.82
C GLN A 110 8.79 35.39 -27.73
N GLY A 111 8.60 35.24 -29.04
CA GLY A 111 8.71 36.37 -29.98
C GLY A 111 7.76 37.52 -29.67
N ALA A 112 6.53 37.24 -29.24
CA ALA A 112 5.58 38.24 -28.82
C ALA A 112 6.05 39.03 -27.56
N VAL A 113 6.74 38.38 -26.62
CA VAL A 113 7.37 39.03 -25.45
C VAL A 113 8.45 40.03 -25.91
N GLU A 114 9.30 39.68 -26.86
CA GLU A 114 10.34 40.56 -27.37
C GLU A 114 9.74 41.80 -28.09
N VAL A 115 8.64 41.60 -28.84
CA VAL A 115 7.89 42.70 -29.45
C VAL A 115 7.32 43.64 -28.37
N ALA A 116 6.67 43.09 -27.34
CA ALA A 116 6.12 43.90 -26.22
C ALA A 116 7.21 44.61 -25.43
N ARG A 117 8.35 43.97 -25.23
CA ARG A 117 9.54 44.61 -24.59
C ARG A 117 10.04 45.80 -25.41
N GLY A 118 10.15 45.65 -26.73
CA GLY A 118 10.51 46.77 -27.63
C GLY A 118 9.50 47.91 -27.60
N GLN A 119 8.20 47.60 -27.44
CA GLN A 119 7.16 48.64 -27.26
C GLN A 119 7.31 49.39 -25.93
N LEU A 120 7.60 48.68 -24.85
CA LEU A 120 7.86 49.27 -23.55
C LEU A 120 9.07 50.24 -23.58
N GLU A 121 10.16 49.83 -24.21
CA GLU A 121 11.35 50.70 -24.35
C GLU A 121 11.06 51.95 -25.18
N ARG A 122 10.25 51.86 -26.24
CA ARG A 122 9.77 53.03 -26.98
C ARG A 122 8.91 53.96 -26.13
N ALA A 123 8.00 53.42 -25.33
CA ALA A 123 7.16 54.20 -24.43
C ALA A 123 7.98 54.90 -23.36
N LYS A 124 8.99 54.26 -22.79
CA LYS A 124 9.94 54.87 -21.84
C LYS A 124 10.74 56.01 -22.48
N SER A 125 11.19 55.82 -23.73
CA SER A 125 11.85 56.89 -24.47
C SER A 125 10.90 58.07 -24.73
N GLY A 126 9.60 57.82 -24.92
CA GLY A 126 8.57 58.84 -25.01
C GLY A 126 8.44 59.68 -23.71
N VAL A 127 8.52 59.03 -22.56
CA VAL A 127 8.54 59.75 -21.25
C VAL A 127 9.77 60.64 -21.13
N ALA A 128 10.96 60.15 -21.48
CA ALA A 128 12.19 60.91 -21.43
C ALA A 128 12.10 62.16 -22.35
N ASN A 129 11.53 62.06 -23.54
CA ASN A 129 11.29 63.19 -24.42
C ASN A 129 10.27 64.16 -23.82
N ALA A 130 9.18 63.71 -23.26
CA ALA A 130 8.18 64.58 -22.62
C ALA A 130 8.78 65.34 -21.40
N GLU A 131 9.62 64.68 -20.61
CA GLU A 131 10.36 65.30 -19.49
C GLU A 131 11.34 66.34 -19.96
N ALA A 132 12.06 66.18 -21.06
CA ALA A 132 12.94 67.15 -21.66
C ALA A 132 12.15 68.39 -22.13
N VAL A 133 10.97 68.17 -22.74
CA VAL A 133 10.05 69.29 -23.12
C VAL A 133 9.55 70.03 -21.90
N ARG A 134 9.18 69.29 -20.84
CA ARG A 134 8.80 69.99 -19.55
C ARG A 134 9.92 70.76 -18.95
N ALA A 135 11.14 70.23 -18.95
CA ALA A 135 12.33 70.99 -18.45
C ALA A 135 12.62 72.24 -19.26
N GLY A 136 12.49 72.19 -20.58
CA GLY A 136 12.61 73.37 -21.45
C GLY A 136 11.52 74.40 -21.15
N ALA A 137 10.27 74.00 -21.04
CA ALA A 137 9.17 74.89 -20.70
C ALA A 137 9.33 75.53 -19.28
N ALA A 138 9.93 74.84 -18.34
CA ALA A 138 10.24 75.36 -17.00
C ALA A 138 11.33 76.48 -17.08
N ALA A 139 12.37 76.25 -17.88
CA ALA A 139 13.41 77.28 -18.14
C ALA A 139 12.83 78.53 -18.81
N ASP A 140 11.82 78.35 -19.74
CA ASP A 140 11.12 79.51 -20.32
C ASP A 140 10.36 80.34 -19.27
N VAL A 141 9.76 79.69 -18.23
CA VAL A 141 9.11 80.35 -17.12
C VAL A 141 10.14 81.19 -16.32
N ASP A 142 11.31 80.65 -16.02
CA ASP A 142 12.35 81.29 -15.29
C ASP A 142 12.84 82.55 -16.07
N HIS A 143 13.06 82.43 -17.38
CA HIS A 143 13.41 83.48 -18.26
C HIS A 143 12.30 84.57 -18.31
N ALA A 144 11.03 84.18 -18.41
CA ALA A 144 9.91 85.13 -18.41
C ALA A 144 9.77 85.88 -17.07
N ASN A 145 10.01 85.20 -15.94
CA ASN A 145 10.02 85.77 -14.59
C ASN A 145 11.13 86.78 -14.45
N GLU A 146 12.35 86.53 -14.96
CA GLU A 146 13.45 87.44 -14.98
C GLU A 146 13.11 88.70 -15.82
N GLY A 147 12.46 88.51 -16.96
CA GLY A 147 11.98 89.62 -17.80
C GLY A 147 10.94 90.52 -17.08
N ALA A 148 9.95 89.90 -16.40
CA ALA A 148 8.95 90.58 -15.64
C ALA A 148 9.56 91.37 -14.43
N ALA A 149 10.53 90.78 -13.74
CA ALA A 149 11.26 91.40 -12.65
C ALA A 149 12.11 92.59 -13.14
N ALA A 150 12.67 92.49 -14.35
CA ALA A 150 13.38 93.59 -14.97
C ALA A 150 12.44 94.79 -15.31
N ALA A 151 11.28 94.50 -15.92
CA ALA A 151 10.25 95.45 -16.26
C ALA A 151 9.66 96.15 -14.99
N ASP A 152 9.45 95.42 -13.90
CA ASP A 152 9.01 95.94 -12.60
C ASP A 152 10.04 96.92 -11.99
N ARG A 153 11.33 96.52 -12.03
CA ARG A 153 12.43 97.44 -11.60
C ARG A 153 12.50 98.71 -12.42
N ASP A 154 12.23 98.61 -13.71
CA ASP A 154 12.24 99.76 -14.59
C ASP A 154 11.05 100.71 -14.32
N LEU A 155 9.83 100.15 -14.17
CA LEU A 155 8.67 100.93 -13.75
C LEU A 155 8.88 101.62 -12.44
N ARG A 156 9.43 101.00 -11.39
CA ARG A 156 9.72 101.55 -10.10
C ARG A 156 10.75 102.70 -10.23
N ARG A 157 11.75 102.55 -11.11
CA ARG A 157 12.71 103.60 -11.39
C ARG A 157 12.05 104.80 -12.04
N THR A 158 11.24 104.59 -13.08
CA THR A 158 10.53 105.62 -13.79
C THR A 158 9.56 106.41 -12.90
N GLN A 159 8.83 105.68 -12.00
CA GLN A 159 7.95 106.30 -10.99
C GLN A 159 8.71 107.19 -10.00
N LYS A 160 9.90 106.84 -9.56
CA LYS A 160 10.76 107.65 -8.68
C LYS A 160 11.21 108.91 -9.40
N LEU A 161 11.62 108.80 -10.67
CA LEU A 161 12.04 109.95 -11.48
C LEU A 161 10.86 110.94 -11.75
N ALA A 162 9.65 110.42 -11.92
CA ALA A 162 8.47 111.27 -12.05
C ALA A 162 8.13 112.02 -10.77
N GLY A 163 8.40 111.46 -9.56
CA GLY A 163 8.26 112.15 -8.28
C GLY A 163 9.23 113.33 -8.09
N THR A 164 10.34 113.33 -8.85
CA THR A 164 11.31 114.43 -8.88
C THR A 164 11.07 115.42 -10.02
N GLY A 165 10.07 115.18 -10.89
CA GLY A 165 9.74 116.01 -12.04
C GLY A 165 10.50 115.73 -13.32
N ASP A 166 11.33 114.67 -13.36
CA ASP A 166 12.24 114.39 -14.46
C ASP A 166 11.69 113.36 -15.45
N ALA A 167 10.45 112.81 -15.22
CA ALA A 167 9.83 111.86 -16.14
C ALA A 167 8.42 112.28 -16.56
N ALA A 168 8.08 112.08 -17.85
CA ALA A 168 6.76 112.36 -18.41
C ALA A 168 5.74 111.26 -18.08
N LYS A 169 4.45 111.57 -17.86
CA LYS A 169 3.38 110.63 -17.58
C LYS A 169 3.29 109.46 -18.61
N VAL A 170 3.61 109.83 -19.87
CA VAL A 170 3.64 108.84 -21.00
C VAL A 170 4.72 107.74 -20.79
N GLU A 171 5.85 108.10 -20.11
CA GLU A 171 6.90 107.08 -19.84
C GLU A 171 6.49 106.09 -18.75
N ILE A 172 5.74 106.54 -17.73
CA ILE A 172 5.16 105.68 -16.71
C ILE A 172 4.16 104.68 -17.38
N GLU A 173 3.27 105.26 -18.23
CA GLU A 173 2.29 104.40 -18.97
C GLU A 173 2.94 103.39 -19.87
N ARG A 174 4.09 103.70 -20.55
CA ARG A 174 4.88 102.75 -21.33
C ARG A 174 5.55 101.71 -20.44
N ALA A 175 6.13 102.12 -19.32
CA ALA A 175 6.76 101.16 -18.41
C ALA A 175 5.73 100.22 -17.78
N GLN A 176 4.52 100.70 -17.46
CA GLN A 176 3.42 99.93 -16.99
C GLN A 176 2.95 98.88 -18.07
N ALA A 177 2.75 99.29 -19.30
CA ALA A 177 2.40 98.47 -20.41
C ALA A 177 3.48 97.37 -20.68
N ALA A 178 4.76 97.74 -20.51
CA ALA A 178 5.84 96.76 -20.63
C ALA A 178 5.80 95.65 -19.51
N LEU A 179 5.47 96.07 -18.28
CA LEU A 179 5.28 95.15 -17.16
C LEU A 179 4.08 94.22 -17.40
N ASP A 180 2.95 94.83 -17.81
CA ASP A 180 1.74 94.06 -18.08
C ASP A 180 2.00 93.06 -19.22
N GLN A 181 2.73 93.40 -20.24
CA GLN A 181 3.14 92.48 -21.32
C GLN A 181 4.09 91.40 -20.82
N ALA A 182 5.07 91.72 -19.97
CA ALA A 182 5.98 90.70 -19.41
C ALA A 182 5.26 89.76 -18.49
N GLN A 183 4.30 90.24 -17.65
CA GLN A 183 3.44 89.42 -16.81
C GLN A 183 2.57 88.47 -17.65
N SER A 184 2.03 88.97 -18.75
CA SER A 184 1.28 88.13 -19.71
C SER A 184 2.16 87.01 -20.33
N GLY A 185 3.43 87.35 -20.56
CA GLY A 185 4.48 86.42 -20.97
C GLY A 185 4.70 85.30 -19.93
N VAL A 186 4.74 85.60 -18.64
CA VAL A 186 4.85 84.64 -17.54
C VAL A 186 3.63 83.70 -17.50
N VAL A 187 2.43 84.29 -17.63
CA VAL A 187 1.20 83.49 -17.67
C VAL A 187 1.23 82.51 -18.86
N SER A 188 1.65 82.97 -20.01
CA SER A 188 1.79 82.14 -21.21
C SER A 188 2.83 81.00 -21.03
N ALA A 189 3.98 81.30 -20.45
CA ALA A 189 5.02 80.35 -20.16
C ALA A 189 4.57 79.32 -19.13
N LYS A 190 3.84 79.68 -18.06
CA LYS A 190 3.21 78.77 -17.08
C LYS A 190 2.18 77.86 -17.75
N ALA A 191 1.39 78.34 -18.67
CA ALA A 191 0.45 77.54 -19.43
C ALA A 191 1.18 76.49 -20.29
N ARG A 192 2.35 76.79 -20.87
CA ARG A 192 3.17 75.76 -21.60
C ARG A 192 3.74 74.74 -20.64
N VAL A 193 4.15 75.06 -19.43
CA VAL A 193 4.56 74.09 -18.41
C VAL A 193 3.39 73.17 -18.06
N ALA A 194 2.21 73.70 -17.84
CA ALA A 194 1.04 72.91 -17.53
C ALA A 194 0.71 71.90 -18.67
N ALA A 195 0.80 72.34 -19.92
CA ALA A 195 0.63 71.48 -21.11
C ALA A 195 1.74 70.42 -21.17
N ALA A 196 3.01 70.78 -20.88
CA ALA A 196 4.10 69.78 -20.88
C ALA A 196 3.96 68.77 -19.74
N VAL A 197 3.49 69.16 -18.53
CA VAL A 197 3.15 68.22 -17.43
C VAL A 197 2.05 67.24 -17.86
N ALA A 198 1.01 67.71 -18.54
CA ALA A 198 -0.02 66.81 -19.08
C ALA A 198 0.56 65.86 -20.13
N GLY A 199 1.53 66.31 -20.94
CA GLY A 199 2.26 65.46 -21.87
C GLY A 199 3.06 64.34 -21.20
N VAL A 200 3.77 64.65 -20.10
CA VAL A 200 4.47 63.64 -19.29
C VAL A 200 3.47 62.63 -18.69
N ALA A 201 2.32 63.10 -18.19
CA ALA A 201 1.29 62.21 -17.66
C ALA A 201 0.72 61.26 -18.73
N ALA A 202 0.51 61.73 -19.94
CA ALA A 202 0.08 60.92 -21.09
C ALA A 202 1.13 59.87 -21.45
N ALA A 203 2.43 60.27 -21.58
CA ALA A 203 3.52 59.37 -21.86
C ALA A 203 3.70 58.26 -20.79
N ASN A 204 3.51 58.60 -19.51
CA ASN A 204 3.48 57.61 -18.42
C ASN A 204 2.26 56.66 -18.54
N GLY A 205 1.15 57.15 -19.07
CA GLY A 205 0.00 56.32 -19.42
C GLY A 205 0.37 55.25 -20.48
N ASP A 206 1.09 55.64 -21.53
CA ASP A 206 1.59 54.75 -22.58
C ASP A 206 2.54 53.69 -22.04
N VAL A 207 3.43 54.06 -21.07
CA VAL A 207 4.30 53.07 -20.37
C VAL A 207 3.47 52.03 -19.66
N ARG A 208 2.44 52.43 -18.89
CA ARG A 208 1.57 51.46 -18.18
C ARG A 208 0.83 50.49 -19.13
N VAL A 209 0.41 51.02 -20.28
CA VAL A 209 -0.22 50.15 -21.33
C VAL A 209 0.80 49.18 -21.86
N ALA A 210 2.02 49.62 -22.16
CA ALA A 210 3.07 48.72 -22.68
C ALA A 210 3.53 47.70 -21.63
N GLU A 211 3.60 48.06 -20.34
CA GLU A 211 3.86 47.12 -19.24
C GLU A 211 2.77 46.06 -19.11
N ALA A 212 1.50 46.43 -19.22
CA ALA A 212 0.39 45.49 -19.23
C ALA A 212 0.44 44.53 -20.44
N GLN A 213 0.82 45.05 -21.61
CA GLN A 213 1.03 44.24 -22.81
C GLN A 213 2.18 43.22 -22.63
N LEU A 214 3.31 43.66 -22.04
CA LEU A 214 4.43 42.78 -21.72
C LEU A 214 4.00 41.68 -20.73
N THR A 215 3.27 42.04 -19.67
CA THR A 215 2.74 41.07 -18.69
C THR A 215 1.81 40.06 -19.35
N ASN A 216 0.94 40.50 -20.23
CA ASN A 216 0.06 39.61 -20.99
C ASN A 216 0.83 38.66 -21.91
N ALA A 217 1.86 39.17 -22.60
CA ALA A 217 2.71 38.34 -23.45
C ALA A 217 3.48 37.29 -22.63
N GLN A 218 4.00 37.67 -21.44
CA GLN A 218 4.66 36.73 -20.52
C GLN A 218 3.69 35.66 -20.01
N ALA A 219 2.46 36.04 -19.68
CA ALA A 219 1.40 35.04 -19.32
C ALA A 219 1.11 34.06 -20.46
N GLY A 220 1.13 34.56 -21.70
CA GLY A 220 1.03 33.75 -22.90
C GLY A 220 2.14 32.69 -23.02
N VAL A 221 3.40 33.09 -22.76
CA VAL A 221 4.55 32.16 -22.74
C VAL A 221 4.34 31.08 -21.67
N ASN A 222 3.92 31.46 -20.45
CA ASN A 222 3.68 30.51 -19.38
C ASN A 222 2.59 29.49 -19.74
N ALA A 223 1.52 29.94 -20.38
CA ALA A 223 0.44 29.07 -20.85
C ALA A 223 0.93 28.08 -21.93
N ARG A 224 1.73 28.53 -22.91
CA ARG A 224 2.30 27.66 -23.95
C ARG A 224 3.33 26.69 -23.41
N ARG A 225 4.09 27.11 -22.38
CA ARG A 225 5.03 26.23 -21.69
C ARG A 225 4.32 25.11 -20.96
N ALA A 226 3.26 25.41 -20.22
CA ALA A 226 2.44 24.39 -19.55
C ALA A 226 1.81 23.40 -20.54
N ALA A 227 1.35 23.88 -21.71
CA ALA A 227 0.84 23.02 -22.77
C ALA A 227 1.95 22.11 -23.37
N LEU A 228 3.18 22.64 -23.51
CA LEU A 228 4.32 21.84 -23.97
C LEU A 228 4.67 20.76 -22.94
N ASP A 229 4.72 21.11 -21.64
CA ASP A 229 5.02 20.16 -20.57
C ASP A 229 3.98 19.01 -20.52
N GLU A 230 2.70 19.30 -20.77
CA GLU A 230 1.62 18.30 -20.88
C GLU A 230 1.87 17.33 -22.07
N ILE A 231 2.18 17.86 -23.24
CA ILE A 231 2.44 17.05 -24.43
C ILE A 231 3.74 16.24 -24.29
N GLN A 232 4.76 16.79 -23.61
CA GLN A 232 5.98 16.04 -23.28
C GLN A 232 5.70 14.87 -22.35
N LEU A 233 4.81 15.02 -21.37
CA LEU A 233 4.38 13.93 -20.51
C LEU A 233 3.65 12.84 -21.31
N GLU A 234 2.82 13.19 -22.28
CA GLU A 234 2.21 12.23 -23.19
C GLU A 234 3.26 11.45 -24.00
N LEU A 235 4.30 12.14 -24.47
CA LEU A 235 5.44 11.49 -25.15
C LEU A 235 6.18 10.55 -24.21
N ASP A 236 6.43 10.94 -22.96
CA ASP A 236 7.08 10.08 -21.99
C ASP A 236 6.24 8.84 -21.66
N HIS A 237 4.93 8.94 -21.67
CA HIS A 237 4.01 7.82 -21.50
C HIS A 237 4.04 6.81 -22.67
N THR A 238 4.62 7.16 -23.81
CA THR A 238 4.83 6.19 -24.90
C THR A 238 5.94 5.18 -24.58
N VAL A 239 6.76 5.45 -23.57
CA VAL A 239 7.79 4.54 -23.08
C VAL A 239 7.31 3.87 -21.81
N ILE A 240 6.97 2.59 -21.90
CA ILE A 240 6.50 1.79 -20.77
C ILE A 240 7.71 1.33 -19.98
N ARG A 241 7.75 1.68 -18.68
CA ARG A 241 8.88 1.40 -17.79
C ARG A 241 8.47 0.52 -16.62
N ALA A 242 9.45 -0.21 -16.06
CA ALA A 242 9.27 -0.96 -14.82
C ALA A 242 9.06 0.00 -13.64
N PRO A 243 7.98 -0.18 -12.85
CA PRO A 243 7.70 0.68 -11.70
C PRO A 243 8.52 0.30 -10.46
N ILE A 244 9.03 -0.94 -10.39
CA ILE A 244 9.80 -1.50 -9.27
C ILE A 244 10.97 -2.33 -9.79
N ASP A 245 11.98 -2.54 -8.92
CA ASP A 245 13.01 -3.56 -9.14
C ASP A 245 12.40 -4.95 -8.99
N GLY A 246 12.74 -5.89 -9.88
CA GLY A 246 12.22 -7.24 -9.80
C GLY A 246 12.40 -8.07 -11.05
N VAL A 247 11.51 -9.02 -11.24
CA VAL A 247 11.51 -9.96 -12.36
C VAL A 247 10.18 -9.88 -13.11
N VAL A 248 10.22 -9.87 -14.42
CA VAL A 248 9.02 -9.96 -15.27
C VAL A 248 8.46 -11.38 -15.18
N LEU A 249 7.33 -11.55 -14.49
CA LEU A 249 6.68 -12.86 -14.36
C LEU A 249 5.88 -13.23 -15.60
N ASP A 250 5.22 -12.25 -16.20
CA ASP A 250 4.36 -12.47 -17.35
C ASP A 250 4.41 -11.29 -18.32
N ARG A 251 4.21 -11.58 -19.59
CA ARG A 251 4.17 -10.64 -20.71
C ARG A 251 3.01 -10.98 -21.65
N GLU A 252 1.91 -10.28 -21.51
CA GLU A 252 0.76 -10.40 -22.40
C GLU A 252 0.89 -9.48 -23.65
N ALA A 253 1.85 -8.57 -23.61
CA ALA A 253 2.12 -7.61 -24.68
C ALA A 253 2.64 -8.29 -25.94
N ALA A 254 2.12 -7.89 -27.12
CA ALA A 254 2.58 -8.32 -28.43
C ALA A 254 2.90 -7.11 -29.33
N VAL A 255 3.97 -7.21 -30.14
CA VAL A 255 4.31 -6.16 -31.10
C VAL A 255 3.16 -5.99 -32.10
N GLY A 256 2.78 -4.75 -32.36
CA GLY A 256 1.64 -4.41 -33.20
C GLY A 256 0.30 -4.32 -32.46
N GLN A 257 0.23 -4.71 -31.20
CA GLN A 257 -0.96 -4.59 -30.36
C GLN A 257 -1.30 -3.11 -30.11
N LEU A 258 -2.59 -2.78 -30.14
CA LEU A 258 -3.08 -1.45 -29.76
C LEU A 258 -3.28 -1.42 -28.23
N VAL A 259 -2.66 -0.44 -27.58
CA VAL A 259 -2.68 -0.21 -26.14
C VAL A 259 -3.53 1.03 -25.82
N GLY A 260 -4.17 1.09 -24.66
CA GLY A 260 -4.91 2.28 -24.22
C GLY A 260 -6.22 2.54 -24.95
N ALA A 261 -6.69 1.63 -25.83
CA ALA A 261 -8.03 1.72 -26.42
C ALA A 261 -9.08 1.36 -25.35
N ALA A 262 -10.14 2.14 -25.29
CA ALA A 262 -11.25 1.94 -24.35
C ALA A 262 -11.77 0.48 -24.39
N GLY A 263 -11.45 -0.31 -23.35
CA GLY A 263 -11.92 -1.70 -23.22
C GLY A 263 -10.90 -2.73 -22.79
N GLY A 264 -9.62 -2.42 -22.61
CA GLY A 264 -8.61 -3.39 -22.24
C GLY A 264 -7.71 -2.93 -21.10
N GLU A 265 -8.14 -3.14 -19.87
CA GLU A 265 -7.29 -3.04 -18.69
C GLU A 265 -6.42 -4.31 -18.49
N HIS A 266 -6.03 -4.97 -19.60
CA HIS A 266 -5.14 -6.12 -19.47
C HIS A 266 -3.71 -5.61 -19.23
N PRO A 267 -3.03 -6.17 -18.23
CA PRO A 267 -1.65 -5.80 -17.98
C PRO A 267 -0.77 -6.20 -19.18
N LEU A 268 0.12 -5.33 -19.59
CA LEU A 268 1.11 -5.63 -20.62
C LEU A 268 2.24 -6.49 -20.06
N PHE A 269 2.64 -6.20 -18.85
CA PHE A 269 3.63 -6.94 -18.09
C PHE A 269 3.18 -7.08 -16.64
N THR A 270 3.58 -8.17 -16.03
CA THR A 270 3.45 -8.37 -14.58
C THR A 270 4.85 -8.47 -13.99
N VAL A 271 5.23 -7.49 -13.17
CA VAL A 271 6.54 -7.42 -12.52
C VAL A 271 6.38 -7.78 -11.04
N ALA A 272 7.15 -8.76 -10.58
CA ALA A 272 7.24 -9.11 -9.17
C ALA A 272 8.53 -8.56 -8.58
N SER A 273 8.48 -8.16 -7.31
CA SER A 273 9.67 -7.84 -6.54
C SER A 273 10.57 -9.07 -6.36
N ASP A 274 11.69 -8.90 -5.65
CA ASP A 274 12.67 -9.96 -5.38
C ASP A 274 12.00 -11.29 -4.98
N LEU A 275 12.24 -12.33 -5.77
CA LEU A 275 11.72 -13.70 -5.57
C LEU A 275 12.51 -14.49 -4.53
N ARG A 276 13.62 -13.95 -4.00
CA ARG A 276 14.40 -14.58 -2.92
C ARG A 276 13.69 -14.60 -1.58
N SER A 277 12.67 -13.80 -1.44
CA SER A 277 11.78 -13.78 -0.28
C SER A 277 10.33 -13.79 -0.76
N LEU A 278 9.61 -14.84 -0.43
CA LEU A 278 8.20 -14.99 -0.79
C LEU A 278 7.32 -14.99 0.46
N LEU A 279 6.09 -14.56 0.28
CA LEU A 279 5.06 -14.57 1.31
C LEU A 279 4.14 -15.76 1.07
N LEU A 280 4.09 -16.69 2.02
CA LEU A 280 3.09 -17.74 2.04
C LEU A 280 1.82 -17.21 2.73
N HIS A 281 0.75 -17.10 1.99
CA HIS A 281 -0.58 -16.76 2.47
C HIS A 281 -1.29 -18.03 2.92
N ALA A 282 -1.19 -18.37 4.21
CA ALA A 282 -1.75 -19.56 4.79
C ALA A 282 -3.14 -19.28 5.37
N SER A 283 -4.14 -20.03 4.93
CA SER A 283 -5.51 -19.94 5.43
C SER A 283 -5.67 -20.76 6.70
N VAL A 284 -5.92 -20.11 7.82
CA VAL A 284 -6.09 -20.73 9.13
C VAL A 284 -7.53 -20.57 9.58
N ASP A 285 -8.09 -21.63 10.17
CA ASP A 285 -9.44 -21.65 10.71
C ASP A 285 -9.61 -20.70 11.92
N GLU A 286 -10.81 -20.11 12.06
CA GLU A 286 -11.15 -19.24 13.20
C GLU A 286 -10.92 -19.92 14.55
N ALA A 287 -11.14 -21.23 14.65
CA ALA A 287 -10.93 -21.99 15.87
C ALA A 287 -9.46 -21.99 16.36
N ASP A 288 -8.50 -21.86 15.44
CA ASP A 288 -7.07 -21.99 15.71
C ASP A 288 -6.31 -20.67 15.72
N ILE A 289 -6.87 -19.61 15.12
CA ILE A 289 -6.16 -18.34 14.93
C ILE A 289 -5.71 -17.67 16.25
N GLY A 290 -6.50 -17.87 17.33
CA GLY A 290 -6.19 -17.31 18.64
C GLY A 290 -4.90 -17.87 19.28
N ARG A 291 -4.34 -18.96 18.74
CA ARG A 291 -3.10 -19.61 19.21
C ARG A 291 -1.89 -19.19 18.40
N ILE A 292 -2.08 -18.55 17.24
CA ILE A 292 -1.00 -18.11 16.36
C ILE A 292 -0.57 -16.70 16.75
N GLY A 293 0.74 -16.50 16.78
CA GLY A 293 1.37 -15.22 17.10
C GLY A 293 2.47 -14.86 16.11
N ARG A 294 2.74 -13.57 15.99
CA ARG A 294 3.85 -13.05 15.19
C ARG A 294 5.19 -13.62 15.68
N GLY A 295 6.07 -13.97 14.75
CA GLY A 295 7.41 -14.48 15.03
C GLY A 295 7.47 -15.99 15.25
N GLN A 296 6.36 -16.71 15.29
CA GLN A 296 6.35 -18.17 15.40
C GLN A 296 6.98 -18.81 14.17
N GLN A 297 7.69 -19.93 14.41
CA GLN A 297 8.29 -20.72 13.34
C GLN A 297 7.21 -21.50 12.58
N ALA A 298 7.38 -21.58 11.28
CA ALA A 298 6.53 -22.36 10.40
C ALA A 298 7.41 -23.20 9.48
N GLY A 299 7.23 -24.52 9.51
CA GLY A 299 7.77 -25.42 8.49
C GLY A 299 6.71 -25.64 7.43
N PHE A 300 7.08 -25.68 6.16
CA PHE A 300 6.12 -25.96 5.09
C PHE A 300 6.70 -26.89 4.02
N THR A 301 5.84 -27.65 3.41
CA THR A 301 6.15 -28.51 2.26
C THR A 301 5.36 -28.01 1.06
N VAL A 302 5.95 -28.11 -0.12
CA VAL A 302 5.28 -27.81 -1.39
C VAL A 302 5.11 -29.09 -2.20
N ASP A 303 4.06 -29.15 -2.99
CA ASP A 303 3.76 -30.37 -3.77
C ASP A 303 4.86 -30.69 -4.81
N ALA A 304 5.58 -29.67 -5.25
CA ALA A 304 6.73 -29.84 -6.15
C ALA A 304 7.95 -30.49 -5.46
N TYR A 305 8.07 -30.39 -4.13
CA TYR A 305 9.17 -30.95 -3.33
C TYR A 305 8.64 -31.61 -2.06
N PRO A 306 7.95 -32.78 -2.17
CA PRO A 306 7.21 -33.39 -1.05
C PRO A 306 8.12 -33.91 0.08
N ASN A 307 9.39 -34.20 -0.22
CA ASN A 307 10.35 -34.73 0.75
C ASN A 307 11.22 -33.66 1.41
N GLU A 308 11.00 -32.39 1.08
CA GLU A 308 11.77 -31.28 1.61
C GLU A 308 10.85 -30.39 2.46
N THR A 309 11.38 -29.96 3.61
CA THR A 309 10.72 -29.01 4.49
C THR A 309 11.45 -27.69 4.44
N PHE A 310 10.81 -26.69 3.96
CA PHE A 310 11.27 -25.31 3.98
C PHE A 310 10.91 -24.66 5.31
N GLN A 311 11.68 -23.66 5.70
CA GLN A 311 11.46 -22.93 6.93
C GLN A 311 10.96 -21.52 6.62
N GLY A 312 10.13 -21.02 7.53
CA GLY A 312 9.63 -19.67 7.47
C GLY A 312 9.23 -19.18 8.85
N ARG A 313 8.77 -17.94 8.89
CA ARG A 313 8.34 -17.32 10.13
C ARG A 313 7.06 -16.52 9.90
N VAL A 314 6.13 -16.60 10.85
CA VAL A 314 4.91 -15.80 10.85
C VAL A 314 5.28 -14.31 10.97
N GLU A 315 5.00 -13.56 9.91
CA GLU A 315 5.22 -12.12 9.87
C GLU A 315 4.04 -11.36 10.44
N THR A 316 2.85 -11.68 9.96
CA THR A 316 1.62 -11.01 10.39
C THR A 316 0.39 -11.87 10.16
N ILE A 317 -0.67 -11.51 10.86
CA ILE A 317 -2.00 -12.12 10.72
C ILE A 317 -2.94 -11.03 10.23
N LYS A 318 -3.56 -11.22 9.08
CA LYS A 318 -4.57 -10.28 8.60
C LYS A 318 -5.82 -10.37 9.46
N ARG A 319 -6.28 -9.23 9.95
CA ARG A 319 -7.46 -9.15 10.83
C ARG A 319 -8.79 -9.25 10.08
N ALA A 320 -8.76 -9.08 8.76
CA ALA A 320 -9.94 -9.23 7.93
C ALA A 320 -10.19 -10.73 7.67
N PRO A 321 -11.34 -11.28 8.08
CA PRO A 321 -11.68 -12.67 7.80
C PRO A 321 -11.98 -12.85 6.30
N GLN A 322 -11.74 -14.05 5.81
CA GLN A 322 -12.17 -14.52 4.50
C GLN A 322 -13.17 -15.67 4.70
N THR A 323 -14.25 -15.65 3.95
CA THR A 323 -15.21 -16.75 3.97
C THR A 323 -15.04 -17.57 2.70
N ILE A 324 -14.53 -18.77 2.84
CA ILE A 324 -14.34 -19.72 1.74
C ILE A 324 -15.28 -20.90 1.98
N GLN A 325 -16.18 -21.18 1.07
CA GLN A 325 -17.17 -22.28 1.18
C GLN A 325 -17.91 -22.31 2.54
N ASN A 326 -18.35 -21.14 3.03
CA ASN A 326 -19.01 -20.97 4.33
C ASN A 326 -18.13 -21.24 5.56
N VAL A 327 -16.81 -21.40 5.41
CA VAL A 327 -15.85 -21.49 6.52
C VAL A 327 -15.14 -20.17 6.67
N VAL A 328 -15.13 -19.64 7.89
CA VAL A 328 -14.40 -18.41 8.22
C VAL A 328 -12.94 -18.77 8.47
N THR A 329 -12.07 -18.18 7.67
CA THR A 329 -10.61 -18.35 7.79
C THR A 329 -9.92 -17.00 7.88
N TYR A 330 -8.72 -17.01 8.44
CA TYR A 330 -7.84 -15.84 8.53
C TYR A 330 -6.56 -16.09 7.74
N ASP A 331 -6.09 -15.08 7.05
CA ASP A 331 -4.86 -15.13 6.26
C ASP A 331 -3.65 -14.84 7.16
N VAL A 332 -2.85 -15.88 7.39
CA VAL A 332 -1.59 -15.81 8.12
C VAL A 332 -0.46 -15.70 7.12
N ILE A 333 0.28 -14.60 7.16
CA ILE A 333 1.41 -14.37 6.26
C ILE A 333 2.68 -14.91 6.91
N VAL A 334 3.30 -15.87 6.23
CA VAL A 334 4.58 -16.47 6.60
C VAL A 334 5.63 -16.07 5.58
N VAL A 335 6.70 -15.41 6.05
CA VAL A 335 7.87 -15.13 5.20
C VAL A 335 8.64 -16.42 5.00
N ALA A 336 8.91 -16.74 3.75
CA ALA A 336 9.68 -17.90 3.33
C ALA A 336 10.96 -17.43 2.63
N ASP A 337 12.11 -17.89 3.10
CA ASP A 337 13.39 -17.66 2.44
C ASP A 337 13.53 -18.57 1.21
N ASN A 338 13.91 -18.00 0.08
CA ASN A 338 14.03 -18.66 -1.21
C ASN A 338 15.36 -18.31 -1.93
N PRO A 339 16.52 -18.56 -1.32
CA PRO A 339 17.80 -18.14 -1.88
C PRO A 339 18.09 -18.79 -3.23
N ASP A 340 17.62 -20.02 -3.44
CA ASP A 340 17.87 -20.80 -4.64
C ASP A 340 16.79 -20.62 -5.73
N LEU A 341 15.82 -19.71 -5.51
CA LEU A 341 14.69 -19.43 -6.42
C LEU A 341 13.85 -20.67 -6.79
N ARG A 342 13.83 -21.67 -5.91
CA ARG A 342 13.09 -22.95 -6.13
C ARG A 342 11.59 -22.81 -5.87
N LEU A 343 11.21 -21.90 -4.97
CA LEU A 343 9.81 -21.58 -4.72
C LEU A 343 9.37 -20.54 -5.76
N LEU A 344 8.26 -20.80 -6.41
CA LEU A 344 7.70 -19.92 -7.42
C LEU A 344 6.37 -19.32 -6.92
N PRO A 345 6.06 -18.08 -7.29
CA PRO A 345 4.75 -17.49 -7.04
C PRO A 345 3.64 -18.38 -7.59
N GLY A 346 2.54 -18.53 -6.83
CA GLY A 346 1.43 -19.39 -7.19
C GLY A 346 1.53 -20.84 -6.73
N MET A 347 2.71 -21.32 -6.27
CA MET A 347 2.83 -22.66 -5.70
C MET A 347 1.97 -22.78 -4.44
N THR A 348 1.33 -23.96 -4.28
CA THR A 348 0.61 -24.32 -3.07
C THR A 348 1.56 -24.97 -2.07
N ALA A 349 1.39 -24.63 -0.80
CA ALA A 349 2.15 -25.20 0.29
C ALA A 349 1.26 -25.62 1.45
N ASN A 350 1.69 -26.68 2.15
CA ASN A 350 1.11 -27.12 3.40
C ASN A 350 2.02 -26.67 4.55
N ALA A 351 1.59 -25.62 5.27
CA ALA A 351 2.32 -25.05 6.39
C ALA A 351 1.95 -25.72 7.71
N ARG A 352 2.95 -25.90 8.55
CA ARG A 352 2.82 -26.35 9.93
C ARG A 352 3.41 -25.27 10.83
N ILE A 353 2.54 -24.48 11.45
CA ILE A 353 2.91 -23.37 12.32
C ILE A 353 3.06 -23.88 13.74
N VAL A 354 4.23 -23.68 14.34
CA VAL A 354 4.51 -24.10 15.72
C VAL A 354 3.88 -23.09 16.69
N VAL A 355 2.88 -23.54 17.43
CA VAL A 355 2.15 -22.68 18.38
C VAL A 355 2.66 -22.83 19.81
N ALA A 356 3.21 -24.01 20.14
CA ALA A 356 3.85 -24.24 21.43
C ALA A 356 4.89 -25.36 21.31
N GLN A 357 5.99 -25.21 22.01
CA GLN A 357 7.03 -26.21 22.14
C GLN A 357 7.39 -26.36 23.62
N GLU A 358 7.42 -27.60 24.11
CA GLU A 358 7.85 -27.97 25.44
C GLU A 358 8.90 -29.08 25.32
N ASP A 359 10.14 -28.77 25.73
CA ASP A 359 11.27 -29.67 25.45
C ASP A 359 11.32 -30.90 26.35
N ASP A 360 10.71 -30.85 27.55
CA ASP A 360 10.73 -31.92 28.55
C ASP A 360 9.33 -32.14 29.17
N ALA A 361 8.33 -32.39 28.33
CA ALA A 361 6.98 -32.67 28.78
C ALA A 361 6.80 -34.13 29.20
N LEU A 362 6.07 -34.38 30.31
CA LEU A 362 5.53 -35.70 30.58
C LEU A 362 4.33 -35.92 29.64
N ARG A 363 4.44 -36.89 28.70
CA ARG A 363 3.49 -37.11 27.62
C ARG A 363 2.63 -38.31 27.85
N VAL A 364 1.34 -38.17 27.68
CA VAL A 364 0.35 -39.24 27.69
C VAL A 364 -0.30 -39.34 26.32
N PRO A 365 -0.57 -40.58 25.82
CA PRO A 365 -1.39 -40.71 24.62
C PRO A 365 -2.74 -40.04 24.82
N SER A 366 -3.16 -39.18 23.87
CA SER A 366 -4.43 -38.42 23.97
C SER A 366 -5.65 -39.36 24.07
N ALA A 367 -5.52 -40.64 23.64
CA ALA A 367 -6.51 -41.67 23.79
C ALA A 367 -6.77 -42.02 25.28
N ALA A 368 -5.76 -41.92 26.15
CA ALA A 368 -5.92 -42.20 27.56
C ALA A 368 -6.79 -41.15 28.30
N LEU A 369 -6.76 -39.90 27.85
CA LEU A 369 -7.62 -38.84 28.40
C LEU A 369 -9.09 -38.97 27.94
N ARG A 370 -9.33 -39.70 26.87
CA ARG A 370 -10.68 -39.99 26.33
C ARG A 370 -11.26 -41.29 26.84
N PHE A 371 -10.44 -42.12 27.49
CA PHE A 371 -10.89 -43.42 27.97
C PHE A 371 -11.72 -43.28 29.24
N VAL A 372 -12.88 -44.00 29.26
CA VAL A 372 -13.71 -44.15 30.47
C VAL A 372 -14.02 -45.66 30.64
N PRO A 373 -13.75 -46.24 31.84
CA PRO A 373 -14.06 -47.63 32.12
C PRO A 373 -15.56 -47.90 31.97
N PRO A 374 -15.98 -49.01 31.34
CA PRO A 374 -17.40 -49.36 31.09
C PRO A 374 -18.20 -49.46 32.40
N ALA A 375 -17.56 -49.92 33.48
CA ALA A 375 -18.21 -50.10 34.81
C ALA A 375 -18.62 -48.80 35.49
N LYS A 376 -18.13 -47.61 35.06
CA LYS A 376 -18.43 -46.32 35.68
C LYS A 376 -19.41 -45.46 34.95
N GLY A 377 -19.84 -45.84 33.74
CA GLY A 377 -20.80 -45.11 32.94
C GLY A 377 -20.66 -43.59 33.05
N GLY A 378 -20.09 -42.92 32.06
CA GLY A 378 -19.89 -41.47 32.14
C GLY A 378 -19.24 -40.94 30.86
N ARG A 379 -19.17 -39.60 30.76
CA ARG A 379 -18.47 -38.90 29.65
C ARG A 379 -17.04 -38.61 30.11
N ALA A 380 -16.06 -38.84 29.23
CA ALA A 380 -14.70 -38.45 29.51
C ALA A 380 -14.63 -36.92 29.75
N THR A 381 -14.04 -36.51 30.91
CA THR A 381 -13.87 -35.10 31.26
C THR A 381 -12.54 -34.53 30.74
N GLY A 382 -11.62 -35.41 30.26
CA GLY A 382 -10.31 -35.05 29.78
C GLY A 382 -9.29 -34.74 30.87
N ASP A 383 -9.70 -34.74 32.16
CA ASP A 383 -8.87 -34.45 33.30
C ASP A 383 -8.54 -35.69 34.17
N THR A 384 -8.81 -36.86 33.65
CA THR A 384 -8.62 -38.17 34.35
C THR A 384 -7.95 -39.16 33.46
N VAL A 385 -6.88 -39.78 33.93
CA VAL A 385 -6.17 -40.88 33.31
C VAL A 385 -6.31 -42.10 34.17
N TRP A 386 -6.43 -43.28 33.59
CA TRP A 386 -6.67 -44.54 34.29
C TRP A 386 -5.42 -45.42 34.24
N THR A 387 -4.98 -45.92 35.38
CA THR A 387 -3.96 -46.98 35.49
C THR A 387 -4.58 -48.28 35.93
N VAL A 388 -3.91 -49.40 35.71
CA VAL A 388 -4.32 -50.74 36.19
C VAL A 388 -3.44 -51.13 37.38
N ASP A 389 -4.05 -51.53 38.49
CA ASP A 389 -3.29 -52.03 39.63
C ASP A 389 -2.94 -53.54 39.46
N ASP A 390 -2.09 -54.07 40.35
CA ASP A 390 -1.64 -55.50 40.32
C ASP A 390 -2.81 -56.53 40.38
N LYS A 391 -4.01 -56.03 40.74
CA LYS A 391 -5.23 -56.83 40.79
C LYS A 391 -6.12 -56.67 39.58
N GLY A 392 -5.65 -56.01 38.52
CA GLY A 392 -6.39 -55.76 37.29
C GLY A 392 -7.51 -54.71 37.43
N LYS A 393 -7.59 -53.94 38.53
CA LYS A 393 -8.61 -52.93 38.72
C LYS A 393 -8.08 -51.55 38.22
N VAL A 394 -8.96 -50.79 37.55
CA VAL A 394 -8.64 -49.46 37.08
C VAL A 394 -8.71 -48.42 38.21
N ARG A 395 -7.68 -47.60 38.34
CA ARG A 395 -7.59 -46.46 39.29
C ARG A 395 -7.57 -45.15 38.56
N PRO A 396 -8.40 -44.18 38.95
CA PRO A 396 -8.38 -42.83 38.38
C PRO A 396 -7.24 -42.00 38.96
N HIS A 397 -6.53 -41.27 38.10
CA HIS A 397 -5.57 -40.23 38.45
C HIS A 397 -6.06 -38.92 37.87
N LYS A 398 -6.21 -37.89 38.72
CA LYS A 398 -6.51 -36.55 38.27
C LYS A 398 -5.26 -35.96 37.63
N VAL A 399 -5.41 -35.39 36.43
CA VAL A 399 -4.32 -34.77 35.70
C VAL A 399 -4.79 -33.44 35.12
N LYS A 400 -3.87 -32.53 34.96
CA LYS A 400 -4.13 -31.28 34.21
C LYS A 400 -3.49 -31.38 32.86
N PRO A 401 -4.29 -31.57 31.78
CA PRO A 401 -3.76 -31.65 30.43
C PRO A 401 -3.25 -30.29 30.00
N GLY A 402 -2.10 -30.29 29.34
CA GLY A 402 -1.47 -29.15 28.71
C GLY A 402 -1.62 -29.16 27.18
N GLN A 403 -0.54 -28.81 26.51
CA GLN A 403 -0.48 -28.83 25.05
C GLN A 403 -0.58 -30.24 24.46
N SER A 404 -1.13 -30.34 23.24
CA SER A 404 -1.26 -31.62 22.53
C SER A 404 -0.81 -31.45 21.08
N ASP A 405 -0.18 -32.51 20.54
CA ASP A 405 0.13 -32.63 19.11
C ASP A 405 -0.94 -33.43 18.33
N GLY A 406 -2.07 -33.77 19.02
CA GLY A 406 -3.13 -34.62 18.46
C GLY A 406 -2.98 -36.10 18.85
N THR A 407 -1.76 -36.62 18.99
CA THR A 407 -1.43 -38.03 19.37
C THR A 407 -1.06 -38.09 20.84
N LEU A 408 -0.23 -37.22 21.29
CA LEU A 408 0.24 -37.10 22.68
C LEU A 408 -0.25 -35.80 23.28
N THR A 409 -0.45 -35.79 24.62
CA THR A 409 -0.81 -34.60 25.38
C THR A 409 0.16 -34.45 26.56
N ALA A 410 0.68 -33.26 26.78
CA ALA A 410 1.49 -32.93 27.95
C ALA A 410 0.64 -32.97 29.22
N LEU A 411 1.21 -33.43 30.30
CA LEU A 411 0.61 -33.35 31.66
C LEU A 411 1.35 -32.25 32.42
N LEU A 412 0.65 -31.18 32.76
CA LEU A 412 1.20 -30.04 33.52
C LEU A 412 1.28 -30.38 35.03
N GLU A 413 0.26 -31.06 35.57
CA GLU A 413 0.17 -31.49 36.94
C GLU A 413 -0.32 -32.92 36.99
N SER A 414 0.45 -33.83 37.58
CA SER A 414 0.13 -35.26 37.66
C SER A 414 0.98 -35.91 38.73
N ASP A 415 0.43 -36.88 39.43
CA ASP A 415 1.14 -37.79 40.37
C ASP A 415 1.76 -39.00 39.64
N LEU A 416 1.55 -39.08 38.31
CA LEU A 416 2.07 -40.15 37.47
C LEU A 416 3.54 -39.87 37.07
N ARG A 417 4.30 -40.97 36.82
CA ARG A 417 5.73 -40.89 36.50
C ARG A 417 6.00 -41.46 35.12
N GLN A 418 7.13 -41.06 34.54
CA GLN A 418 7.63 -41.66 33.29
C GLN A 418 7.71 -43.19 33.39
N GLY A 419 7.32 -43.89 32.36
CA GLY A 419 7.29 -45.40 32.31
C GLY A 419 6.06 -46.03 32.92
N GLN A 420 5.21 -45.26 33.64
CA GLN A 420 3.97 -45.80 34.19
C GLN A 420 2.96 -46.07 33.08
N GLU A 421 2.28 -47.21 33.16
CA GLU A 421 1.32 -47.65 32.13
C GLU A 421 -0.06 -47.05 32.40
N VAL A 422 -0.69 -46.50 31.36
CA VAL A 422 -2.03 -45.92 31.42
C VAL A 422 -2.93 -46.60 30.39
N VAL A 423 -4.22 -46.66 30.68
CA VAL A 423 -5.21 -47.31 29.84
C VAL A 423 -5.56 -46.40 28.65
N VAL A 424 -5.40 -46.90 27.46
CA VAL A 424 -5.72 -46.16 26.21
C VAL A 424 -6.96 -46.77 25.48
N GLY A 425 -7.44 -47.93 25.94
CA GLY A 425 -8.60 -48.58 25.35
C GLY A 425 -8.86 -49.98 25.92
N ILE A 426 -9.85 -50.63 25.41
CA ILE A 426 -10.18 -52.05 25.72
C ILE A 426 -9.53 -52.92 24.65
N ALA A 427 -8.82 -53.98 25.06
CA ALA A 427 -8.31 -54.95 24.12
C ALA A 427 -9.50 -55.80 23.60
N PRO A 428 -9.53 -56.14 22.32
CA PRO A 428 -10.51 -57.09 21.81
C PRO A 428 -10.35 -58.42 22.56
N PRO A 429 -11.47 -59.15 22.82
CA PRO A 429 -11.39 -60.46 23.44
C PRO A 429 -10.46 -61.35 22.59
N ALA A 430 -9.55 -62.07 23.26
CA ALA A 430 -8.68 -63.03 22.58
C ALA A 430 -9.54 -64.01 21.81
N GLU A 431 -9.39 -64.11 20.49
CA GLU A 431 -9.99 -65.14 19.67
C GLU A 431 -9.47 -66.48 20.20
N THR A 432 -10.31 -67.20 20.93
CA THR A 432 -10.04 -68.60 21.22
C THR A 432 -10.03 -69.37 19.90
N THR A 433 -8.84 -69.69 19.41
CA THR A 433 -8.66 -70.61 18.29
C THR A 433 -9.33 -71.96 18.64
N ARG A 434 -10.57 -72.11 18.24
CA ARG A 434 -11.20 -73.43 18.25
C ARG A 434 -10.41 -74.28 17.28
N SER A 435 -9.53 -75.09 17.84
CA SER A 435 -8.94 -76.24 17.11
C SER A 435 -10.09 -77.15 16.64
N ALA A 436 -10.40 -77.10 15.35
CA ALA A 436 -11.28 -78.06 14.72
C ALA A 436 -10.51 -79.35 14.64
N LEU A 437 -10.79 -80.29 15.56
CA LEU A 437 -10.48 -81.68 15.37
C LEU A 437 -11.45 -82.24 14.30
N SER A 438 -10.95 -82.40 13.11
CA SER A 438 -11.60 -83.19 12.06
C SER A 438 -11.33 -84.62 12.31
N PHE A 439 -12.40 -85.41 12.39
CA PHE A 439 -12.41 -86.82 12.14
C PHE A 439 -12.84 -87.12 10.70
#